data_d04af6e2c7b4305611d9035c06aa763c
#
_entry.id   d04af6e2c7b4305611d9035c06aa763c
#
_cell.length_a   1.000
_cell.length_b   1.000
_cell.length_c   1.000
_cell.angle_alpha   90.00
_cell.angle_beta   90.00
_cell.angle_gamma   90.00
#
_symmetry.space_group_name_H-M   'P 1'
#
loop_
_entity.id
_entity.type
_entity.pdbx_description
1 polymer ?
#
loop_
_entity_poly.entity_id
_entity_poly.type
_entity_poly.pdbx_seq_one_letter_code
_entity_poly.pdbx_strand_id
1 'polypeptide(L)'
;MNIGIIGAGNIGATLARHLKALGHDISLANSRGVEGVTAIAASVGATPVTVRDAAHAGPIVIVTIPQKAITDLPPGLFDDVPADVVVVDTGNYYPEFRDGHIGAIDAGQTDSEWVSAQLKRPVVKAFNNIQAGSLDTKGLPRGAPGRIALPVSGDDPRARQRILQLVDALGFDAIDAGPLSESWRQQPGTAVYCADLDAEKLPKALAAADATKVAEVRRQNDLSVKAMFSR
;
A
#
# COMPACT_ATOMS: atom_id res chain seq x y z
N MET A 1 4.43 17.39 -7.75
CA MET A 1 4.17 17.60 -6.30
C MET A 1 5.18 16.82 -5.50
N ASN A 2 5.37 17.15 -4.21
CA ASN A 2 6.21 16.35 -3.33
C ASN A 2 5.41 15.17 -2.76
N ILE A 3 6.04 14.01 -2.68
CA ILE A 3 5.45 12.78 -2.12
C ILE A 3 6.45 12.14 -1.19
N GLY A 4 6.03 11.87 0.05
CA GLY A 4 6.82 11.10 1.00
C GLY A 4 6.57 9.60 0.85
N ILE A 5 7.63 8.81 0.93
CA ILE A 5 7.52 7.34 0.93
C ILE A 5 8.29 6.79 2.12
N ILE A 6 7.59 6.10 3.01
CA ILE A 6 8.13 5.43 4.18
C ILE A 6 8.17 3.93 3.90
N GLY A 7 9.36 3.43 3.57
CA GLY A 7 9.59 2.06 3.15
C GLY A 7 10.21 1.99 1.75
N ALA A 8 11.43 1.49 1.66
CA ALA A 8 12.22 1.39 0.43
C ALA A 8 12.35 -0.08 -0.03
N GLY A 9 11.32 -0.88 0.22
CA GLY A 9 11.19 -2.25 -0.31
C GLY A 9 10.74 -2.26 -1.78
N ASN A 10 10.40 -3.45 -2.30
CA ASN A 10 10.05 -3.61 -3.72
C ASN A 10 8.91 -2.69 -4.17
N ILE A 11 7.82 -2.58 -3.41
CA ILE A 11 6.69 -1.70 -3.75
C ILE A 11 7.10 -0.23 -3.64
N GLY A 12 7.75 0.17 -2.53
CA GLY A 12 8.13 1.57 -2.30
C GLY A 12 9.14 2.09 -3.30
N ALA A 13 10.17 1.32 -3.63
CA ALA A 13 11.16 1.69 -4.65
C ALA A 13 10.53 1.76 -6.05
N THR A 14 9.62 0.84 -6.39
CA THR A 14 8.90 0.86 -7.67
C THR A 14 8.00 2.09 -7.77
N LEU A 15 7.20 2.39 -6.74
CA LEU A 15 6.38 3.60 -6.70
C LEU A 15 7.24 4.86 -6.79
N ALA A 16 8.36 4.94 -6.04
CA ALA A 16 9.28 6.07 -6.08
C ALA A 16 9.77 6.34 -7.51
N ARG A 17 10.22 5.31 -8.22
CA ARG A 17 10.72 5.42 -9.59
C ARG A 17 9.65 5.89 -10.58
N HIS A 18 8.46 5.27 -10.55
CA HIS A 18 7.38 5.65 -11.46
C HIS A 18 6.81 7.04 -11.17
N LEU A 19 6.64 7.39 -9.89
CA LEU A 19 6.19 8.73 -9.51
C LEU A 19 7.23 9.81 -9.89
N LYS A 20 8.53 9.50 -9.75
CA LYS A 20 9.58 10.38 -10.23
C LYS A 20 9.52 10.57 -11.74
N ALA A 21 9.30 9.52 -12.51
CA ALA A 21 9.12 9.59 -13.96
C ALA A 21 7.90 10.42 -14.38
N LEU A 22 6.85 10.49 -13.53
CA LEU A 22 5.69 11.37 -13.72
C LEU A 22 5.96 12.83 -13.29
N GLY A 23 7.18 13.19 -12.90
CA GLY A 23 7.57 14.55 -12.54
C GLY A 23 7.26 14.94 -11.09
N HIS A 24 7.08 13.97 -10.20
CA HIS A 24 6.96 14.25 -8.77
C HIS A 24 8.33 14.29 -8.09
N ASP A 25 8.45 15.05 -7.01
CA ASP A 25 9.62 15.03 -6.14
C ASP A 25 9.38 14.04 -5.02
N ILE A 26 10.29 13.08 -4.85
CA ILE A 26 10.12 11.96 -3.94
C ILE A 26 11.11 12.06 -2.79
N SER A 27 10.57 12.06 -1.57
CA SER A 27 11.32 11.92 -0.31
C SER A 27 11.20 10.50 0.18
N LEU A 28 12.30 9.73 0.13
CA LEU A 28 12.32 8.29 0.45
C LEU A 28 13.00 8.03 1.78
N ALA A 29 12.33 7.31 2.66
CA ALA A 29 12.82 6.90 3.97
C ALA A 29 12.72 5.39 4.20
N ASN A 30 13.55 4.85 5.09
CA ASN A 30 13.44 3.48 5.59
C ASN A 30 13.83 3.41 7.09
N SER A 31 13.71 2.22 7.68
CA SER A 31 14.05 1.97 9.09
C SER A 31 15.56 2.05 9.40
N ARG A 32 16.43 2.08 8.38
CA ARG A 32 17.90 2.15 8.54
C ARG A 32 18.43 3.58 8.51
N GLY A 33 17.55 4.57 8.49
CA GLY A 33 17.91 5.99 8.43
C GLY A 33 18.37 6.45 7.03
N VAL A 34 18.82 7.70 6.97
CA VAL A 34 19.21 8.38 5.72
C VAL A 34 20.33 7.62 5.00
N GLU A 35 21.37 7.24 5.71
CA GLU A 35 22.50 6.49 5.13
C GLU A 35 22.03 5.14 4.53
N GLY A 36 21.19 4.42 5.26
CA GLY A 36 20.68 3.11 4.84
C GLY A 36 19.69 3.14 3.66
N VAL A 37 19.18 4.32 3.28
CA VAL A 37 18.29 4.49 2.12
C VAL A 37 18.95 5.18 0.93
N THR A 38 20.13 5.80 1.12
CA THR A 38 20.80 6.64 0.11
C THR A 38 21.02 5.93 -1.23
N ALA A 39 21.52 4.70 -1.22
CA ALA A 39 21.79 3.97 -2.47
C ALA A 39 20.49 3.67 -3.24
N ILE A 40 19.42 3.27 -2.55
CA ILE A 40 18.12 2.99 -3.17
C ILE A 40 17.50 4.30 -3.68
N ALA A 41 17.54 5.37 -2.87
CA ALA A 41 17.02 6.68 -3.27
C ALA A 41 17.70 7.18 -4.55
N ALA A 42 19.03 7.09 -4.63
CA ALA A 42 19.78 7.45 -5.83
C ALA A 42 19.35 6.63 -7.07
N SER A 43 19.14 5.32 -6.91
CA SER A 43 18.74 4.44 -8.03
C SER A 43 17.36 4.73 -8.60
N VAL A 44 16.47 5.36 -7.83
CA VAL A 44 15.09 5.71 -8.25
C VAL A 44 14.89 7.21 -8.45
N GLY A 45 15.94 8.03 -8.30
CA GLY A 45 15.90 9.48 -8.47
C GLY A 45 15.16 10.20 -7.31
N ALA A 46 15.10 9.59 -6.11
CA ALA A 46 14.50 10.15 -4.93
C ALA A 46 15.54 10.83 -4.00
N THR A 47 15.07 11.68 -3.11
CA THR A 47 15.87 12.28 -2.04
C THR A 47 15.82 11.39 -0.80
N PRO A 48 16.96 10.93 -0.25
CA PRO A 48 16.99 10.18 0.99
C PRO A 48 16.73 11.11 2.18
N VAL A 49 15.76 10.75 3.01
CA VAL A 49 15.33 11.57 4.16
C VAL A 49 15.09 10.72 5.40
N THR A 50 14.85 11.36 6.55
CA THR A 50 14.36 10.67 7.73
C THR A 50 12.89 10.29 7.57
N VAL A 51 12.40 9.35 8.39
CA VAL A 51 10.98 8.97 8.41
C VAL A 51 10.08 10.18 8.73
N ARG A 52 10.53 11.08 9.62
CA ARG A 52 9.81 12.30 9.96
C ARG A 52 9.74 13.26 8.77
N ASP A 53 10.85 13.49 8.09
CA ASP A 53 10.87 14.35 6.90
C ASP A 53 10.01 13.78 5.76
N ALA A 54 9.99 12.47 5.59
CA ALA A 54 9.09 11.82 4.62
C ALA A 54 7.61 12.03 4.99
N ALA A 55 7.24 11.98 6.28
CA ALA A 55 5.88 12.24 6.73
C ALA A 55 5.43 13.69 6.45
N HIS A 56 6.36 14.63 6.35
CA HIS A 56 6.13 16.06 6.10
C HIS A 56 6.44 16.50 4.66
N ALA A 57 6.77 15.57 3.77
CA ALA A 57 7.31 15.91 2.44
C ALA A 57 6.29 16.61 1.53
N GLY A 58 4.99 16.33 1.68
CA GLY A 58 4.00 16.91 0.78
C GLY A 58 2.57 16.37 1.01
N PRO A 59 1.68 16.59 0.04
CA PRO A 59 0.26 16.29 0.19
C PRO A 59 -0.10 14.81 0.18
N ILE A 60 0.85 13.93 -0.13
CA ILE A 60 0.68 12.47 -0.10
C ILE A 60 1.88 11.84 0.59
N VAL A 61 1.62 10.94 1.53
CA VAL A 61 2.62 10.09 2.18
C VAL A 61 2.23 8.63 1.99
N ILE A 62 3.13 7.84 1.41
CA ILE A 62 2.90 6.41 1.16
C ILE A 62 3.67 5.61 2.21
N VAL A 63 2.95 4.84 3.02
CA VAL A 63 3.52 3.92 4.01
C VAL A 63 3.55 2.52 3.40
N THR A 64 4.75 2.01 3.16
CA THR A 64 4.99 0.74 2.47
C THR A 64 6.00 -0.12 3.23
N ILE A 65 5.63 -0.43 4.48
CA ILE A 65 6.42 -1.24 5.41
C ILE A 65 5.63 -2.48 5.87
N PRO A 66 6.30 -3.51 6.42
CA PRO A 66 5.62 -4.65 7.02
C PRO A 66 4.61 -4.22 8.09
N GLN A 67 3.51 -4.98 8.22
CA GLN A 67 2.44 -4.68 9.18
C GLN A 67 3.00 -4.50 10.60
N LYS A 68 3.84 -5.43 11.07
CA LYS A 68 4.47 -5.35 12.40
C LYS A 68 5.33 -4.10 12.61
N ALA A 69 5.93 -3.55 11.55
CA ALA A 69 6.82 -2.41 11.64
C ALA A 69 6.07 -1.07 11.79
N ILE A 70 4.76 -1.07 11.66
CA ILE A 70 3.94 0.14 11.89
C ILE A 70 4.10 0.65 13.33
N THR A 71 4.19 -0.26 14.30
CA THR A 71 4.37 0.09 15.72
C THR A 71 5.78 0.59 16.06
N ASP A 72 6.75 0.36 15.16
CA ASP A 72 8.14 0.83 15.33
C ASP A 72 8.33 2.26 14.80
N LEU A 73 7.32 2.83 14.14
CA LEU A 73 7.36 4.22 13.69
C LEU A 73 7.39 5.17 14.89
N PRO A 74 8.05 6.33 14.77
CA PRO A 74 8.12 7.31 15.86
C PRO A 74 6.73 7.64 16.39
N PRO A 75 6.51 7.62 17.71
CA PRO A 75 5.24 8.04 18.29
C PRO A 75 4.89 9.48 17.86
N GLY A 76 3.63 9.71 17.52
CA GLY A 76 3.17 11.02 17.07
C GLY A 76 3.73 11.47 15.73
N LEU A 77 4.14 10.52 14.85
CA LEU A 77 4.74 10.81 13.55
C LEU A 77 3.90 11.76 12.69
N PHE A 78 2.57 11.69 12.84
CA PHE A 78 1.61 12.47 12.05
C PHE A 78 0.88 13.56 12.86
N ASP A 79 1.26 13.81 14.13
CA ASP A 79 0.53 14.73 15.02
C ASP A 79 0.56 16.19 14.51
N ASP A 80 1.67 16.60 13.92
CA ASP A 80 1.91 17.94 13.36
C ASP A 80 1.81 17.99 11.81
N VAL A 81 1.42 16.87 11.18
CA VAL A 81 1.18 16.80 9.72
C VAL A 81 -0.21 17.35 9.39
N PRO A 82 -0.37 18.30 8.44
CA PRO A 82 -1.66 18.88 8.06
C PRO A 82 -2.73 17.84 7.79
N ALA A 83 -3.97 18.11 8.22
CA ALA A 83 -5.06 17.12 8.16
C ALA A 83 -5.46 16.72 6.72
N ASP A 84 -5.16 17.54 5.72
CA ASP A 84 -5.43 17.30 4.30
C ASP A 84 -4.34 16.48 3.59
N VAL A 85 -3.23 16.15 4.28
CA VAL A 85 -2.24 15.21 3.77
C VAL A 85 -2.83 13.80 3.79
N VAL A 86 -2.86 13.17 2.61
CA VAL A 86 -3.36 11.79 2.45
C VAL A 86 -2.27 10.80 2.79
N VAL A 87 -2.54 9.93 3.75
CA VAL A 87 -1.66 8.80 4.07
C VAL A 87 -2.16 7.55 3.37
N VAL A 88 -1.31 6.93 2.55
CA VAL A 88 -1.62 5.69 1.82
C VAL A 88 -0.98 4.52 2.53
N ASP A 89 -1.75 3.50 2.84
CA ASP A 89 -1.26 2.21 3.34
C ASP A 89 -1.24 1.19 2.21
N THR A 90 -0.06 0.61 1.96
CA THR A 90 0.13 -0.48 0.99
C THR A 90 0.35 -1.82 1.67
N GLY A 91 0.19 -1.87 2.98
CA GLY A 91 0.52 -3.02 3.81
C GLY A 91 -0.39 -4.23 3.58
N ASN A 92 0.12 -5.39 3.96
CA ASN A 92 -0.59 -6.65 4.04
C ASN A 92 -0.14 -7.40 5.28
N TYR A 93 -1.06 -8.10 5.92
CA TYR A 93 -0.80 -8.87 7.14
C TYR A 93 -0.47 -10.33 6.82
N TYR A 94 0.72 -10.79 7.29
CA TYR A 94 1.21 -12.15 7.14
C TYR A 94 1.67 -12.72 8.49
N PRO A 95 0.74 -13.25 9.31
CA PRO A 95 1.05 -13.67 10.68
C PRO A 95 2.10 -14.77 10.78
N GLU A 96 2.06 -15.76 9.90
CA GLU A 96 2.94 -16.93 9.95
C GLU A 96 4.31 -16.69 9.32
N PHE A 97 4.36 -15.88 8.28
CA PHE A 97 5.58 -15.65 7.51
C PHE A 97 6.43 -14.52 8.08
N ARG A 98 5.79 -13.39 8.50
CA ARG A 98 6.54 -12.16 8.72
C ARG A 98 6.16 -11.39 9.98
N ASP A 99 4.86 -11.20 10.23
CA ASP A 99 4.41 -10.15 11.15
C ASP A 99 4.18 -10.65 12.58
N GLY A 100 3.99 -11.98 12.77
CA GLY A 100 3.44 -12.51 14.03
C GLY A 100 1.95 -12.18 14.16
N HIS A 101 1.31 -12.73 15.19
CA HIS A 101 -0.12 -12.52 15.42
C HIS A 101 -0.41 -11.14 15.99
N ILE A 102 -1.37 -10.43 15.38
CA ILE A 102 -1.90 -9.14 15.82
C ILE A 102 -3.36 -9.35 16.21
N GLY A 103 -3.63 -9.40 17.52
CA GLY A 103 -4.93 -9.82 18.06
C GLY A 103 -6.13 -9.05 17.52
N ALA A 104 -6.01 -7.77 17.24
CA ALA A 104 -7.10 -6.97 16.67
C ALA A 104 -7.44 -7.39 15.23
N ILE A 105 -6.41 -7.67 14.40
CA ILE A 105 -6.62 -8.15 13.02
C ILE A 105 -7.14 -9.60 13.03
N ASP A 106 -6.62 -10.44 13.91
CA ASP A 106 -7.09 -11.81 14.09
C ASP A 106 -8.55 -11.85 14.57
N ALA A 107 -9.00 -10.82 15.31
CA ALA A 107 -10.39 -10.64 15.75
C ALA A 107 -11.31 -10.02 14.68
N GLY A 108 -10.81 -9.74 13.47
CA GLY A 108 -11.61 -9.29 12.33
C GLY A 108 -11.46 -7.82 11.92
N GLN A 109 -10.60 -7.05 12.58
CA GLN A 109 -10.26 -5.71 12.10
C GLN A 109 -9.52 -5.82 10.76
N THR A 110 -9.81 -4.92 9.81
CA THR A 110 -9.06 -4.92 8.55
C THR A 110 -7.60 -4.47 8.78
N ASP A 111 -6.69 -4.92 7.91
CA ASP A 111 -5.27 -4.58 8.00
C ASP A 111 -5.06 -3.06 8.10
N SER A 112 -5.78 -2.29 7.28
CA SER A 112 -5.61 -0.83 7.20
C SER A 112 -6.40 -0.05 8.26
N GLU A 113 -7.51 -0.57 8.78
CA GLU A 113 -8.15 0.02 9.98
C GLU A 113 -7.19 -0.08 11.18
N TRP A 114 -6.49 -1.22 11.31
CA TRP A 114 -5.48 -1.37 12.35
C TRP A 114 -4.32 -0.37 12.15
N VAL A 115 -3.81 -0.21 10.91
CA VAL A 115 -2.78 0.79 10.59
C VAL A 115 -3.26 2.20 10.94
N SER A 116 -4.48 2.57 10.54
CA SER A 116 -5.10 3.87 10.86
C SER A 116 -5.13 4.13 12.36
N ALA A 117 -5.49 3.11 13.16
CA ALA A 117 -5.53 3.20 14.61
C ALA A 117 -4.13 3.37 15.23
N GLN A 118 -3.11 2.64 14.74
CA GLN A 118 -1.73 2.77 15.22
C GLN A 118 -1.14 4.15 14.90
N LEU A 119 -1.37 4.65 13.68
CA LEU A 119 -0.87 5.96 13.23
C LEU A 119 -1.68 7.12 13.80
N LYS A 120 -2.85 6.85 14.42
CA LYS A 120 -3.85 7.86 14.82
C LYS A 120 -4.18 8.81 13.68
N ARG A 121 -4.22 8.29 12.46
CA ARG A 121 -4.40 9.04 11.23
C ARG A 121 -5.26 8.24 10.26
N PRO A 122 -6.31 8.83 9.64
CA PRO A 122 -7.03 8.18 8.55
C PRO A 122 -6.08 7.79 7.41
N VAL A 123 -6.26 6.59 6.87
CA VAL A 123 -5.46 6.09 5.74
C VAL A 123 -6.34 5.73 4.55
N VAL A 124 -5.73 5.71 3.37
CA VAL A 124 -6.31 5.15 2.15
C VAL A 124 -5.54 3.87 1.81
N LYS A 125 -6.23 2.74 1.67
CA LYS A 125 -5.62 1.49 1.22
C LYS A 125 -5.54 1.46 -0.30
N ALA A 126 -4.32 1.29 -0.82
CA ALA A 126 -4.08 1.14 -2.25
C ALA A 126 -2.76 0.39 -2.49
N PHE A 127 -2.55 -0.14 -3.69
CA PHE A 127 -1.32 -0.84 -4.13
C PHE A 127 -0.97 -2.11 -3.35
N ASN A 128 -1.81 -2.56 -2.44
CA ASN A 128 -1.55 -3.76 -1.63
C ASN A 128 -1.80 -5.06 -2.40
N ASN A 129 -2.64 -5.01 -3.45
CA ASN A 129 -3.14 -6.17 -4.19
C ASN A 129 -2.44 -6.40 -5.55
N ILE A 130 -1.33 -5.73 -5.81
CA ILE A 130 -0.52 -5.91 -7.02
C ILE A 130 0.87 -6.41 -6.66
N GLN A 131 1.40 -7.32 -7.47
CA GLN A 131 2.80 -7.73 -7.34
C GLN A 131 3.75 -6.62 -7.79
N ALA A 132 4.91 -6.50 -7.13
CA ALA A 132 5.90 -5.48 -7.48
C ALA A 132 6.33 -5.54 -8.96
N GLY A 133 6.48 -6.75 -9.53
CA GLY A 133 6.80 -6.94 -10.94
C GLY A 133 5.69 -6.44 -11.88
N SER A 134 4.41 -6.67 -11.55
CA SER A 134 3.29 -6.15 -12.33
C SER A 134 3.18 -4.63 -12.20
N LEU A 135 3.36 -4.08 -11.00
CA LEU A 135 3.40 -2.63 -10.75
C LEU A 135 4.52 -1.98 -11.56
N ASP A 136 5.64 -2.66 -11.71
CA ASP A 136 6.82 -2.14 -12.41
C ASP A 136 6.68 -2.13 -13.92
N THR A 137 6.09 -3.18 -14.51
CA THR A 137 6.19 -3.42 -15.96
C THR A 137 4.86 -3.43 -16.70
N LYS A 138 3.71 -3.45 -16.00
CA LYS A 138 2.40 -3.63 -16.63
C LYS A 138 1.52 -2.37 -16.64
N GLY A 139 2.08 -1.20 -16.33
CA GLY A 139 1.36 0.06 -16.50
C GLY A 139 1.06 0.32 -17.99
N LEU A 140 -0.20 0.62 -18.32
CA LEU A 140 -0.66 0.85 -19.69
C LEU A 140 -1.39 2.19 -19.82
N PRO A 141 -1.43 2.80 -21.03
CA PRO A 141 -2.25 3.98 -21.28
C PRO A 141 -3.74 3.74 -21.00
N ARG A 142 -4.47 4.80 -20.67
CA ARG A 142 -5.93 4.74 -20.45
C ARG A 142 -6.64 4.14 -21.66
N GLY A 143 -7.54 3.18 -21.43
CA GLY A 143 -8.32 2.49 -22.45
C GLY A 143 -7.57 1.39 -23.20
N ALA A 144 -6.32 1.11 -22.87
CA ALA A 144 -5.58 0.01 -23.48
C ALA A 144 -6.17 -1.36 -23.03
N PRO A 145 -6.33 -2.33 -23.94
CA PRO A 145 -6.75 -3.68 -23.58
C PRO A 145 -5.79 -4.31 -22.57
N GLY A 146 -6.35 -5.00 -21.55
CA GLY A 146 -5.57 -5.69 -20.53
C GLY A 146 -4.95 -4.78 -19.47
N ARG A 147 -5.35 -3.50 -19.41
CA ARG A 147 -4.95 -2.60 -18.33
C ARG A 147 -5.44 -3.15 -16.99
N ILE A 148 -4.52 -3.32 -16.06
CA ILE A 148 -4.82 -3.84 -14.73
C ILE A 148 -5.59 -2.80 -13.93
N ALA A 149 -6.60 -3.24 -13.17
CA ALA A 149 -7.38 -2.41 -12.27
C ALA A 149 -6.91 -2.59 -10.82
N LEU A 150 -6.82 -1.48 -10.07
CA LEU A 150 -6.45 -1.47 -8.67
C LEU A 150 -7.55 -0.84 -7.81
N PRO A 151 -7.95 -1.50 -6.71
CA PRO A 151 -8.95 -0.97 -5.79
C PRO A 151 -8.32 0.08 -4.86
N VAL A 152 -9.10 1.08 -4.50
CA VAL A 152 -8.75 2.13 -3.55
C VAL A 152 -9.87 2.22 -2.51
N SER A 153 -9.55 1.99 -1.24
CA SER A 153 -10.49 2.07 -0.11
C SER A 153 -10.05 3.14 0.91
N GLY A 154 -11.02 3.83 1.51
CA GLY A 154 -10.75 4.85 2.53
C GLY A 154 -12.02 5.61 2.89
N ASP A 155 -12.08 6.24 4.06
CA ASP A 155 -13.30 6.85 4.55
C ASP A 155 -13.54 8.27 4.00
N ASP A 156 -12.47 9.05 3.75
CA ASP A 156 -12.58 10.37 3.14
C ASP A 156 -12.67 10.25 1.60
N PRO A 157 -13.82 10.66 0.99
CA PRO A 157 -13.99 10.62 -0.46
C PRO A 157 -12.99 11.48 -1.23
N ARG A 158 -12.52 12.60 -0.65
CA ARG A 158 -11.53 13.48 -1.29
C ARG A 158 -10.16 12.84 -1.31
N ALA A 159 -9.78 12.20 -0.21
CA ALA A 159 -8.54 11.42 -0.13
C ALA A 159 -8.56 10.26 -1.12
N ARG A 160 -9.66 9.47 -1.18
CA ARG A 160 -9.82 8.40 -2.17
C ARG A 160 -9.69 8.92 -3.60
N GLN A 161 -10.39 10.01 -3.94
CA GLN A 161 -10.35 10.59 -5.28
C GLN A 161 -8.93 10.99 -5.70
N ARG A 162 -8.14 11.55 -4.78
CA ARG A 162 -6.74 11.90 -5.02
C ARG A 162 -5.89 10.67 -5.33
N ILE A 163 -6.11 9.57 -4.63
CA ILE A 163 -5.37 8.32 -4.85
C ILE A 163 -5.85 7.58 -6.10
N LEU A 164 -7.16 7.63 -6.44
CA LEU A 164 -7.67 7.13 -7.72
C LEU A 164 -6.98 7.82 -8.91
N GLN A 165 -6.79 9.14 -8.84
CA GLN A 165 -6.05 9.89 -9.88
C GLN A 165 -4.58 9.47 -9.95
N LEU A 166 -3.94 9.18 -8.82
CA LEU A 166 -2.55 8.72 -8.77
C LEU A 166 -2.40 7.33 -9.38
N VAL A 167 -3.31 6.41 -9.08
CA VAL A 167 -3.37 5.06 -9.65
C VAL A 167 -3.52 5.12 -11.17
N ASP A 168 -4.43 5.96 -11.67
CA ASP A 168 -4.65 6.14 -13.11
C ASP A 168 -3.41 6.73 -13.81
N ALA A 169 -2.76 7.72 -13.20
CA ALA A 169 -1.54 8.32 -13.73
C ALA A 169 -0.37 7.32 -13.80
N LEU A 170 -0.33 6.33 -12.90
CA LEU A 170 0.65 5.25 -12.90
C LEU A 170 0.39 4.17 -13.96
N GLY A 171 -0.71 4.27 -14.71
CA GLY A 171 -1.02 3.33 -15.80
C GLY A 171 -1.97 2.20 -15.42
N PHE A 172 -2.76 2.34 -14.35
CA PHE A 172 -3.70 1.34 -13.85
C PHE A 172 -5.12 1.89 -13.81
N ASP A 173 -6.14 1.07 -14.08
CA ASP A 173 -7.51 1.48 -13.89
C ASP A 173 -7.82 1.59 -12.39
N ALA A 174 -8.32 2.74 -11.97
CA ALA A 174 -8.58 3.00 -10.56
C ALA A 174 -10.05 2.72 -10.23
N ILE A 175 -10.31 1.83 -9.28
CA ILE A 175 -11.65 1.45 -8.84
C ILE A 175 -11.88 1.94 -7.40
N ASP A 176 -12.92 2.77 -7.20
CA ASP A 176 -13.36 3.12 -5.84
C ASP A 176 -13.97 1.89 -5.19
N ALA A 177 -13.28 1.33 -4.19
CA ALA A 177 -13.69 0.15 -3.46
C ALA A 177 -14.38 0.48 -2.12
N GLY A 178 -14.78 1.74 -1.92
CA GLY A 178 -15.58 2.17 -0.79
C GLY A 178 -14.80 2.49 0.48
N PRO A 179 -15.44 2.35 1.66
CA PRO A 179 -14.85 2.72 2.94
C PRO A 179 -13.72 1.77 3.34
N LEU A 180 -12.92 2.20 4.32
CA LEU A 180 -11.77 1.42 4.81
C LEU A 180 -12.20 0.09 5.44
N SER A 181 -13.39 0.03 6.05
CA SER A 181 -13.97 -1.19 6.60
C SER A 181 -14.23 -2.29 5.55
N GLU A 182 -14.38 -1.93 4.26
CA GLU A 182 -14.53 -2.90 3.16
C GLU A 182 -13.18 -3.32 2.54
N SER A 183 -12.08 -2.74 3.00
CA SER A 183 -10.73 -3.01 2.45
C SER A 183 -10.26 -4.46 2.62
N TRP A 184 -10.93 -5.25 3.48
CA TRP A 184 -10.68 -6.68 3.61
C TRP A 184 -10.87 -7.44 2.27
N ARG A 185 -11.71 -6.93 1.36
CA ARG A 185 -11.98 -7.53 0.06
C ARG A 185 -10.76 -7.54 -0.88
N GLN A 186 -9.75 -6.71 -0.58
CA GLN A 186 -8.51 -6.62 -1.36
C GLN A 186 -7.27 -7.15 -0.62
N GLN A 187 -7.46 -7.77 0.55
CA GLN A 187 -6.39 -8.33 1.38
C GLN A 187 -5.95 -9.73 0.92
N PRO A 188 -4.79 -10.23 1.38
CA PRO A 188 -4.40 -11.62 1.20
C PRO A 188 -5.49 -12.58 1.66
N GLY A 189 -5.77 -13.60 0.87
CA GLY A 189 -6.87 -14.55 1.11
C GLY A 189 -8.12 -14.26 0.29
N THR A 190 -8.13 -13.23 -0.54
CA THR A 190 -9.21 -12.95 -1.49
C THR A 190 -8.81 -13.20 -2.94
N ALA A 191 -9.80 -13.38 -3.82
CA ALA A 191 -9.58 -13.57 -5.26
C ALA A 191 -9.02 -12.32 -5.97
N VAL A 192 -9.07 -11.16 -5.32
CA VAL A 192 -8.54 -9.89 -5.83
C VAL A 192 -7.03 -9.77 -5.62
N TYR A 193 -6.50 -10.46 -4.58
CA TYR A 193 -5.12 -10.28 -4.18
C TYR A 193 -4.13 -10.82 -5.21
N CYS A 194 -3.29 -9.95 -5.77
CA CYS A 194 -2.25 -10.26 -6.77
C CYS A 194 -2.75 -10.99 -8.03
N ALA A 195 -3.99 -10.77 -8.44
CA ALA A 195 -4.63 -11.48 -9.55
C ALA A 195 -4.57 -10.72 -10.89
N ASP A 196 -4.02 -9.49 -10.91
CA ASP A 196 -3.90 -8.65 -12.12
C ASP A 196 -5.22 -8.56 -12.94
N LEU A 197 -6.35 -8.33 -12.25
CA LEU A 197 -7.66 -8.23 -12.86
C LEU A 197 -7.83 -6.90 -13.61
N ASP A 198 -8.62 -6.90 -14.67
CA ASP A 198 -9.05 -5.70 -15.40
C ASP A 198 -10.25 -5.00 -14.73
N ALA A 199 -10.63 -3.83 -15.27
CA ALA A 199 -11.73 -3.01 -14.73
C ALA A 199 -13.10 -3.67 -14.80
N GLU A 200 -13.31 -4.70 -15.63
CA GLU A 200 -14.55 -5.46 -15.67
C GLU A 200 -14.60 -6.55 -14.60
N LYS A 201 -13.47 -7.23 -14.38
CA LYS A 201 -13.38 -8.38 -13.46
C LYS A 201 -13.20 -7.98 -12.01
N LEU A 202 -12.44 -6.89 -11.76
CA LEU A 202 -12.12 -6.47 -10.40
C LEU A 202 -13.36 -6.17 -9.55
N PRO A 203 -14.37 -5.38 -10.00
CA PRO A 203 -15.56 -5.12 -9.19
C PRO A 203 -16.36 -6.40 -8.89
N LYS A 204 -16.42 -7.34 -9.85
CA LYS A 204 -17.09 -8.63 -9.66
C LYS A 204 -16.39 -9.48 -8.60
N ALA A 205 -15.05 -9.51 -8.62
CA ALA A 205 -14.25 -10.25 -7.64
C ALA A 205 -14.33 -9.62 -6.24
N LEU A 206 -14.33 -8.29 -6.14
CA LEU A 206 -14.57 -7.58 -4.87
C LEU A 206 -15.95 -7.93 -4.29
N ALA A 207 -17.00 -7.89 -5.11
CA ALA A 207 -18.35 -8.21 -4.68
C ALA A 207 -18.52 -9.69 -4.27
N ALA A 208 -17.80 -10.59 -4.92
CA ALA A 208 -17.84 -12.03 -4.64
C ALA A 208 -16.96 -12.47 -3.45
N ALA A 209 -16.20 -11.57 -2.85
CA ALA A 209 -15.34 -11.89 -1.72
C ALA A 209 -16.18 -12.36 -0.51
N ASP A 210 -15.75 -13.45 0.12
CA ASP A 210 -16.43 -14.11 1.25
C ASP A 210 -15.60 -13.93 2.53
N ALA A 211 -16.07 -13.06 3.42
CA ALA A 211 -15.38 -12.73 4.66
C ALA A 211 -15.11 -13.97 5.55
N THR A 212 -15.98 -14.98 5.49
CA THR A 212 -15.84 -16.20 6.30
C THR A 212 -14.65 -17.06 5.89
N LYS A 213 -14.15 -16.90 4.68
CA LYS A 213 -13.03 -17.68 4.12
C LYS A 213 -11.68 -16.96 4.16
N VAL A 214 -11.69 -15.64 4.30
CA VAL A 214 -10.47 -14.81 4.16
C VAL A 214 -9.37 -15.25 5.15
N ALA A 215 -9.71 -15.45 6.41
CA ALA A 215 -8.73 -15.82 7.44
C ALA A 215 -8.05 -17.15 7.12
N GLU A 216 -8.82 -18.18 6.73
CA GLU A 216 -8.28 -19.51 6.42
C GLU A 216 -7.45 -19.51 5.13
N VAL A 217 -7.94 -18.86 4.05
CA VAL A 217 -7.20 -18.77 2.79
C VAL A 217 -5.92 -17.94 2.97
N ARG A 218 -5.98 -16.85 3.74
CA ARG A 218 -4.79 -16.06 4.11
C ARG A 218 -3.75 -16.94 4.83
N ARG A 219 -4.18 -17.69 5.83
CA ARG A 219 -3.29 -18.58 6.59
C ARG A 219 -2.62 -19.62 5.69
N GLN A 220 -3.36 -20.25 4.77
CA GLN A 220 -2.82 -21.23 3.83
C GLN A 220 -1.79 -20.60 2.89
N ASN A 221 -2.09 -19.43 2.33
CA ASN A 221 -1.18 -18.69 1.46
C ASN A 221 0.10 -18.28 2.22
N ASP A 222 -0.05 -17.80 3.44
CA ASP A 222 1.06 -17.36 4.31
C ASP A 222 2.01 -18.51 4.66
N LEU A 223 1.47 -19.67 5.03
CA LEU A 223 2.26 -20.89 5.26
C LEU A 223 2.99 -21.35 3.99
N SER A 224 2.34 -21.23 2.82
CA SER A 224 2.95 -21.55 1.53
C SER A 224 4.14 -20.63 1.23
N VAL A 225 3.97 -19.32 1.44
CA VAL A 225 5.06 -18.34 1.31
C VAL A 225 6.21 -18.66 2.28
N LYS A 226 5.90 -18.89 3.55
CA LYS A 226 6.88 -19.27 4.58
C LYS A 226 7.71 -20.48 4.15
N ALA A 227 7.05 -21.51 3.63
CA ALA A 227 7.74 -22.74 3.17
C ALA A 227 8.68 -22.49 1.98
N MET A 228 8.39 -21.53 1.09
CA MET A 228 9.24 -21.16 -0.04
C MET A 228 10.54 -20.47 0.42
N PHE A 229 10.48 -19.67 1.48
CA PHE A 229 11.63 -18.91 2.00
C PHE A 229 12.40 -19.64 3.11
N SER A 230 11.92 -20.80 3.56
CA SER A 230 12.61 -21.64 4.58
C SER A 230 13.54 -22.70 3.95
N ARG A 231 13.69 -22.70 2.64
CA ARG A 231 14.60 -23.57 1.88
C ARG A 231 15.87 -22.81 1.51
#